data_be6bfe52fe6e6242ece575309a83a0d3
#
_entry.id   be6bfe52fe6e6242ece575309a83a0d3
#
_cell.length_a   1.000
_cell.length_b   1.000
_cell.length_c   1.000
_cell.angle_alpha   90.00
_cell.angle_beta   90.00
_cell.angle_gamma   90.00
#
_symmetry.space_group_name_H-M   'P 1'
#
loop_
_entity.id
_entity.type
_entity.pdbx_description
1 polymer ?
#
loop_
_entity_poly.entity_id
_entity_poly.type
_entity_poly.pdbx_seq_one_letter_code
_entity_poly.pdbx_strand_id
1 'polypeptide(L)'
;ASDVYKRQMRGRPITVAALCSDILAKTLERCLIKSEILGFTTKAWKGGNSREKWIKNGKPSNPGRLNDLRHIIYKSADSPWRRSKKNLGLLLKEGILKENVDGEALSWAYNRLSFRKEKRKILIVISDGAPVDDSTLSVNPGNYLEKNLRDIIGEIEKKDEIELIAIGIGHDVSRYYSKAVTIMDVDQLGEVLLNQLSATFHLDN
;
A
#
# COMPACT_ATOMS: atom_id res chain seq x y z
N ALA A 1 21.74 12.58 3.60
CA ALA A 1 20.57 12.02 4.28
C ALA A 1 19.35 11.87 3.35
N SER A 2 19.17 12.77 2.35
CA SER A 2 17.99 12.74 1.46
C SER A 2 17.97 11.56 0.46
N ASP A 3 19.11 10.96 0.14
CA ASP A 3 19.17 9.87 -0.84
C ASP A 3 18.84 8.48 -0.27
N VAL A 4 18.94 8.31 1.05
CA VAL A 4 18.63 7.03 1.71
C VAL A 4 17.12 6.78 1.73
N TYR A 5 16.31 7.82 1.95
CA TYR A 5 14.85 7.73 1.98
C TYR A 5 14.19 7.49 0.61
N LYS A 6 14.84 7.92 -0.48
CA LYS A 6 14.30 7.77 -1.85
C LYS A 6 14.40 6.36 -2.43
N ARG A 7 15.02 5.42 -1.71
CA ARG A 7 15.29 4.06 -2.20
C ARG A 7 14.46 2.97 -1.55
N GLN A 8 13.56 3.29 -0.60
CA GLN A 8 12.94 2.28 0.26
C GLN A 8 12.28 1.14 -0.54
N MET A 9 11.32 1.42 -1.44
CA MET A 9 10.71 0.35 -2.26
C MET A 9 11.48 -0.02 -3.54
N ARG A 10 12.59 0.64 -3.86
CA ARG A 10 13.37 0.27 -5.05
C ARG A 10 14.28 -0.92 -4.79
N GLY A 11 14.43 -1.78 -5.79
CA GLY A 11 15.31 -2.95 -5.69
C GLY A 11 14.65 -4.10 -4.93
N ARG A 12 15.32 -4.58 -3.87
CA ARG A 12 14.89 -5.77 -3.13
C ARG A 12 13.46 -5.67 -2.54
N PRO A 13 13.02 -4.57 -1.87
CA PRO A 13 11.68 -4.50 -1.30
C PRO A 13 10.55 -4.63 -2.32
N ILE A 14 10.63 -3.95 -3.46
CA ILE A 14 9.58 -4.06 -4.49
C ILE A 14 9.54 -5.44 -5.15
N THR A 15 10.71 -6.09 -5.28
CA THR A 15 10.77 -7.46 -5.78
C THR A 15 10.07 -8.42 -4.81
N VAL A 16 10.32 -8.25 -3.51
CA VAL A 16 9.63 -9.01 -2.45
C VAL A 16 8.14 -8.77 -2.50
N ALA A 17 7.70 -7.51 -2.58
CA ALA A 17 6.28 -7.16 -2.68
C ALA A 17 5.60 -7.78 -3.92
N ALA A 18 6.29 -7.78 -5.06
CA ALA A 18 5.80 -8.41 -6.29
C ALA A 18 5.66 -9.94 -6.14
N LEU A 19 6.66 -10.60 -5.54
CA LEU A 19 6.64 -12.03 -5.26
C LEU A 19 5.54 -12.39 -4.26
N CYS A 20 5.38 -11.63 -3.15
CA CYS A 20 4.28 -11.78 -2.20
C CYS A 20 2.94 -11.73 -2.92
N SER A 21 2.73 -10.71 -3.74
CA SER A 21 1.48 -10.49 -4.46
C SER A 21 1.18 -11.62 -5.45
N ASP A 22 2.21 -12.13 -6.14
CA ASP A 22 2.07 -13.23 -7.09
C ASP A 22 1.70 -14.55 -6.38
N ILE A 23 2.40 -14.89 -5.30
CA ILE A 23 2.16 -16.08 -4.49
C ILE A 23 0.75 -16.03 -3.88
N LEU A 24 0.40 -14.92 -3.22
CA LEU A 24 -0.90 -14.73 -2.61
C LEU A 24 -2.03 -14.86 -3.64
N ALA A 25 -1.96 -14.13 -4.75
CA ALA A 25 -3.00 -14.18 -5.78
C ALA A 25 -3.19 -15.58 -6.37
N LYS A 26 -2.09 -16.29 -6.64
CA LYS A 26 -2.12 -17.67 -7.17
C LYS A 26 -2.71 -18.65 -6.15
N THR A 27 -2.32 -18.53 -4.88
CA THR A 27 -2.80 -19.41 -3.81
C THR A 27 -4.28 -19.17 -3.52
N LEU A 28 -4.69 -17.92 -3.37
CA LEU A 28 -6.07 -17.55 -3.10
C LEU A 28 -7.02 -17.97 -4.24
N GLU A 29 -6.59 -17.82 -5.50
CA GLU A 29 -7.38 -18.26 -6.65
C GLU A 29 -7.60 -19.78 -6.65
N ARG A 30 -6.60 -20.58 -6.23
CA ARG A 30 -6.75 -22.03 -6.06
C ARG A 30 -7.76 -22.41 -4.98
N CYS A 31 -7.88 -21.56 -3.96
CA CYS A 31 -8.87 -21.68 -2.89
C CYS A 31 -10.23 -21.05 -3.26
N LEU A 32 -10.44 -20.65 -4.52
CA LEU A 32 -11.64 -19.96 -5.01
C LEU A 32 -11.91 -18.62 -4.32
N ILE A 33 -10.89 -18.00 -3.73
CA ILE A 33 -10.97 -16.70 -3.08
C ILE A 33 -10.63 -15.62 -4.10
N LYS A 34 -11.50 -14.65 -4.26
CA LYS A 34 -11.26 -13.50 -5.12
C LYS A 34 -10.22 -12.57 -4.51
N SER A 35 -9.26 -12.16 -5.31
CA SER A 35 -8.22 -11.23 -4.89
C SER A 35 -8.06 -10.07 -5.86
N GLU A 36 -7.85 -8.87 -5.35
CA GLU A 36 -7.47 -7.68 -6.10
C GLU A 36 -6.07 -7.25 -5.72
N ILE A 37 -5.25 -6.83 -6.69
CA ILE A 37 -3.90 -6.32 -6.44
C ILE A 37 -3.85 -4.87 -6.89
N LEU A 38 -3.59 -4.02 -5.93
CA LEU A 38 -3.55 -2.58 -6.08
C LEU A 38 -2.14 -2.07 -5.81
N GLY A 39 -1.79 -0.98 -6.45
CA GLY A 39 -0.56 -0.26 -6.16
C GLY A 39 -0.80 1.22 -6.13
N PHE A 40 0.08 1.94 -5.48
CA PHE A 40 -0.01 3.37 -5.36
C PHE A 40 1.38 4.02 -5.41
N THR A 41 1.41 5.22 -5.93
CA THR A 41 2.57 6.09 -5.98
C THR A 41 2.11 7.50 -6.33
N THR A 42 3.02 8.44 -6.52
CA THR A 42 2.70 9.76 -7.07
C THR A 42 3.03 9.84 -8.57
N LYS A 43 2.44 10.82 -9.27
CA LYS A 43 2.72 11.05 -10.69
C LYS A 43 4.05 11.74 -10.92
N ALA A 44 4.50 12.55 -9.96
CA ALA A 44 5.73 13.32 -10.04
C ALA A 44 6.63 13.07 -8.82
N TRP A 45 7.91 13.33 -9.00
CA TRP A 45 8.86 13.54 -7.92
C TRP A 45 8.69 14.98 -7.45
N LYS A 46 8.49 15.43 -6.39
CA LYS A 46 8.42 16.84 -5.94
C LYS A 46 7.21 17.63 -6.47
N GLY A 47 6.04 17.00 -6.50
CA GLY A 47 4.79 17.73 -6.73
C GLY A 47 4.04 17.31 -7.99
N GLY A 48 3.83 18.22 -8.90
CA GLY A 48 2.97 18.02 -10.07
C GLY A 48 1.94 19.16 -10.17
N ASN A 49 0.82 18.91 -10.84
CA ASN A 49 -0.22 19.92 -11.04
C ASN A 49 -0.78 20.50 -9.73
N SER A 50 -0.88 19.68 -8.68
CA SER A 50 -1.33 20.12 -7.35
C SER A 50 -0.40 21.20 -6.79
N ARG A 51 0.91 20.99 -6.87
CA ARG A 51 1.91 21.99 -6.44
C ARG A 51 1.91 23.24 -7.32
N GLU A 52 1.80 23.09 -8.63
CA GLU A 52 1.74 24.22 -9.56
C GLU A 52 0.54 25.11 -9.28
N LYS A 53 -0.64 24.54 -9.04
CA LYS A 53 -1.84 25.27 -8.64
C LYS A 53 -1.65 26.03 -7.34
N TRP A 54 -1.04 25.40 -6.33
CA TRP A 54 -0.75 26.03 -5.06
C TRP A 54 0.20 27.24 -5.22
N ILE A 55 1.24 27.11 -6.05
CA ILE A 55 2.16 28.21 -6.35
C ILE A 55 1.42 29.37 -7.04
N LYS A 56 0.60 29.07 -8.07
CA LYS A 56 -0.20 30.08 -8.79
C LYS A 56 -1.19 30.81 -7.89
N ASN A 57 -1.70 30.11 -6.87
CA ASN A 57 -2.66 30.68 -5.90
C ASN A 57 -1.99 31.42 -4.74
N GLY A 58 -0.72 31.82 -4.87
CA GLY A 58 -0.02 32.63 -3.86
C GLY A 58 0.48 31.84 -2.65
N LYS A 59 0.60 30.51 -2.75
CA LYS A 59 1.16 29.64 -1.71
C LYS A 59 0.46 29.77 -0.34
N PRO A 60 -0.86 29.57 -0.26
CA PRO A 60 -1.56 29.63 1.03
C PRO A 60 -0.94 28.65 2.03
N SER A 61 -1.00 28.97 3.33
CA SER A 61 -0.50 28.12 4.40
C SER A 61 -1.34 26.86 4.56
N ASN A 62 -0.70 25.76 5.01
CA ASN A 62 -1.33 24.47 5.25
C ASN A 62 -2.14 23.93 4.04
N PRO A 63 -1.53 23.78 2.88
CA PRO A 63 -2.24 23.45 1.64
C PRO A 63 -2.73 21.99 1.61
N GLY A 64 -2.30 21.16 2.52
CA GLY A 64 -2.51 19.73 2.44
C GLY A 64 -1.57 19.06 1.45
N ARG A 65 -2.02 17.95 0.82
CA ARG A 65 -1.21 17.23 -0.15
C ARG A 65 -0.90 18.07 -1.40
N LEU A 66 0.38 18.12 -1.76
CA LEU A 66 0.90 18.86 -2.93
C LEU A 66 1.48 17.97 -4.03
N ASN A 67 1.06 16.73 -4.13
CA ASN A 67 1.45 15.84 -5.23
C ASN A 67 0.22 15.19 -5.85
N ASP A 68 0.31 14.83 -7.14
CA ASP A 68 -0.76 14.14 -7.84
C ASP A 68 -0.62 12.64 -7.60
N LEU A 69 -1.69 11.98 -7.16
CA LEU A 69 -1.71 10.55 -6.89
C LEU A 69 -1.78 9.72 -8.18
N ARG A 70 -1.20 8.54 -8.13
CA ARG A 70 -1.35 7.47 -9.11
C ARG A 70 -1.72 6.19 -8.41
N HIS A 71 -2.98 5.80 -8.55
CA HIS A 71 -3.50 4.53 -8.10
C HIS A 71 -3.56 3.57 -9.29
N ILE A 72 -3.07 2.34 -9.11
CA ILE A 72 -2.89 1.36 -10.19
C ILE A 72 -3.60 0.07 -9.80
N ILE A 73 -4.38 -0.48 -10.72
CA ILE A 73 -4.99 -1.80 -10.56
C ILE A 73 -4.17 -2.78 -11.39
N TYR A 74 -3.35 -3.58 -10.73
CA TYR A 74 -2.56 -4.63 -11.39
C TYR A 74 -3.40 -5.87 -11.70
N LYS A 75 -4.31 -6.21 -10.78
CA LYS A 75 -5.29 -7.29 -10.94
C LYS A 75 -6.62 -6.86 -10.34
N SER A 76 -7.68 -6.87 -11.12
CA SER A 76 -9.02 -6.70 -10.58
C SER A 76 -9.53 -7.99 -9.94
N ALA A 77 -10.46 -7.87 -8.99
CA ALA A 77 -11.01 -8.99 -8.22
C ALA A 77 -11.61 -10.10 -9.11
N ASP A 78 -12.26 -9.73 -10.19
CA ASP A 78 -12.96 -10.65 -11.09
C ASP A 78 -12.10 -11.13 -12.27
N SER A 79 -10.84 -10.62 -12.40
CA SER A 79 -9.88 -11.11 -13.39
C SER A 79 -9.10 -12.30 -12.86
N PRO A 80 -8.97 -13.41 -13.63
CA PRO A 80 -8.15 -14.52 -13.20
C PRO A 80 -6.65 -14.13 -13.17
N TRP A 81 -5.93 -14.69 -12.20
CA TRP A 81 -4.50 -14.44 -12.01
C TRP A 81 -3.68 -14.62 -13.29
N ARG A 82 -3.97 -15.69 -14.05
CA ARG A 82 -3.26 -16.02 -15.29
C ARG A 82 -3.27 -14.87 -16.30
N ARG A 83 -4.36 -14.10 -16.42
CA ARG A 83 -4.45 -12.92 -17.29
C ARG A 83 -3.70 -11.73 -16.72
N SER A 84 -3.68 -11.57 -15.41
CA SER A 84 -3.10 -10.41 -14.72
C SER A 84 -1.61 -10.56 -14.41
N LYS A 85 -1.03 -11.76 -14.53
CA LYS A 85 0.38 -12.04 -14.21
C LYS A 85 1.36 -11.07 -14.89
N LYS A 86 1.11 -10.74 -16.16
CA LYS A 86 1.97 -9.79 -16.90
C LYS A 86 1.94 -8.38 -16.30
N ASN A 87 0.81 -7.97 -15.72
CA ASN A 87 0.66 -6.67 -15.11
C ASN A 87 1.49 -6.55 -13.82
N LEU A 88 1.68 -7.65 -13.08
CA LEU A 88 2.55 -7.66 -11.91
C LEU A 88 4.01 -7.37 -12.26
N GLY A 89 4.45 -7.71 -13.46
CA GLY A 89 5.77 -7.31 -13.96
C GLY A 89 5.96 -5.79 -14.02
N LEU A 90 4.88 -5.02 -14.12
CA LEU A 90 4.95 -3.54 -14.09
C LEU A 90 5.36 -2.99 -12.72
N LEU A 91 5.19 -3.76 -11.62
CA LEU A 91 5.73 -3.38 -10.31
C LEU A 91 7.25 -3.20 -10.34
N LEU A 92 7.93 -3.99 -11.16
CA LEU A 92 9.38 -3.97 -11.31
C LEU A 92 9.86 -2.94 -12.35
N LYS A 93 8.93 -2.28 -13.06
CA LYS A 93 9.29 -1.31 -14.10
C LYS A 93 9.85 -0.04 -13.48
N GLU A 94 11.08 0.28 -13.82
CA GLU A 94 11.72 1.53 -13.39
C GLU A 94 10.91 2.77 -13.81
N GLY A 95 10.94 3.79 -12.96
CA GLY A 95 10.28 5.07 -13.21
C GLY A 95 8.78 5.13 -12.90
N ILE A 96 8.12 4.00 -12.59
CA ILE A 96 6.72 4.01 -12.13
C ILE A 96 6.65 4.49 -10.68
N LEU A 97 7.48 3.91 -9.81
CA LEU A 97 7.50 4.24 -8.39
C LEU A 97 8.20 5.57 -8.14
N LYS A 98 7.53 6.43 -7.38
CA LYS A 98 8.03 7.75 -7.00
C LYS A 98 7.89 7.95 -5.48
N GLU A 99 7.01 8.82 -5.05
CA GLU A 99 6.73 9.09 -3.64
C GLU A 99 5.44 8.40 -3.22
N ASN A 100 5.17 8.30 -1.93
CA ASN A 100 4.04 7.55 -1.40
C ASN A 100 3.20 8.37 -0.42
N VAL A 101 1.87 8.33 -0.64
CA VAL A 101 0.85 8.93 0.22
C VAL A 101 -0.09 7.82 0.67
N ASP A 102 0.33 7.12 1.71
CA ASP A 102 -0.25 5.83 2.12
C ASP A 102 -1.69 5.96 2.63
N GLY A 103 -2.00 7.02 3.40
CA GLY A 103 -3.35 7.20 3.95
C GLY A 103 -4.43 7.30 2.88
N GLU A 104 -4.22 8.14 1.84
CA GLU A 104 -5.17 8.26 0.73
C GLU A 104 -5.23 6.98 -0.11
N ALA A 105 -4.11 6.27 -0.28
CA ALA A 105 -4.07 4.99 -0.97
C ALA A 105 -4.85 3.91 -0.21
N LEU A 106 -4.68 3.86 1.12
CA LEU A 106 -5.42 2.94 2.00
C LEU A 106 -6.93 3.22 1.96
N SER A 107 -7.32 4.49 2.03
CA SER A 107 -8.72 4.91 1.91
C SER A 107 -9.32 4.50 0.55
N TRP A 108 -8.57 4.66 -0.54
CA TRP A 108 -8.99 4.22 -1.87
C TRP A 108 -9.17 2.70 -1.94
N ALA A 109 -8.22 1.92 -1.40
CA ALA A 109 -8.31 0.46 -1.39
C ALA A 109 -9.48 -0.02 -0.52
N TYR A 110 -9.66 0.58 0.66
CA TYR A 110 -10.79 0.32 1.55
C TYR A 110 -12.13 0.54 0.84
N ASN A 111 -12.31 1.69 0.19
CA ASN A 111 -13.55 2.00 -0.53
C ASN A 111 -13.83 1.00 -1.65
N ARG A 112 -12.82 0.55 -2.38
CA ARG A 112 -12.99 -0.49 -3.41
C ARG A 112 -13.45 -1.81 -2.83
N LEU A 113 -12.87 -2.22 -1.70
CA LEU A 113 -13.19 -3.47 -1.02
C LEU A 113 -14.56 -3.42 -0.32
N SER A 114 -14.96 -2.27 0.24
CA SER A 114 -16.24 -2.10 0.93
C SER A 114 -17.45 -2.32 0.01
N PHE A 115 -17.35 -1.93 -1.27
CA PHE A 115 -18.40 -2.14 -2.27
C PHE A 115 -18.53 -3.60 -2.75
N ARG A 116 -17.63 -4.49 -2.33
CA ARG A 116 -17.72 -5.92 -2.68
C ARG A 116 -18.85 -6.61 -1.90
N LYS A 117 -19.44 -7.64 -2.53
CA LYS A 117 -20.58 -8.39 -1.95
C LYS A 117 -20.14 -9.54 -1.03
N GLU A 118 -18.88 -9.88 -1.06
CA GLU A 118 -18.30 -10.95 -0.24
C GLU A 118 -18.47 -10.61 1.24
N LYS A 119 -18.87 -11.60 2.05
CA LYS A 119 -19.13 -11.42 3.49
C LYS A 119 -17.84 -11.10 4.25
N ARG A 120 -16.79 -11.89 4.02
CA ARG A 120 -15.48 -11.68 4.63
C ARG A 120 -14.61 -10.86 3.68
N LYS A 121 -14.01 -9.81 4.19
CA LYS A 121 -13.17 -8.88 3.45
C LYS A 121 -11.88 -8.64 4.20
N ILE A 122 -10.76 -8.88 3.53
CA ILE A 122 -9.43 -8.73 4.11
C ILE A 122 -8.64 -7.77 3.23
N LEU A 123 -8.07 -6.73 3.84
CA LEU A 123 -7.18 -5.76 3.19
C LEU A 123 -5.76 -5.96 3.70
N ILE A 124 -4.88 -6.43 2.82
CA ILE A 124 -3.48 -6.64 3.14
C ILE A 124 -2.67 -5.48 2.57
N VAL A 125 -1.98 -4.75 3.43
CA VAL A 125 -1.07 -3.66 3.06
C VAL A 125 0.36 -4.16 3.09
N ILE A 126 1.08 -4.00 1.99
CA ILE A 126 2.52 -4.30 1.92
C ILE A 126 3.25 -2.97 1.89
N SER A 127 4.06 -2.70 2.91
CA SER A 127 4.77 -1.43 3.10
C SER A 127 6.21 -1.65 3.51
N ASP A 128 7.07 -0.73 3.13
CA ASP A 128 8.49 -0.69 3.50
C ASP A 128 8.82 0.44 4.50
N GLY A 129 7.82 1.07 5.09
CA GLY A 129 8.06 2.09 6.10
C GLY A 129 7.01 3.20 6.18
N ALA A 130 7.48 4.40 6.39
CA ALA A 130 6.64 5.59 6.58
C ALA A 130 6.22 6.24 5.25
N PRO A 131 5.05 6.91 5.21
CA PRO A 131 4.64 7.70 4.06
C PRO A 131 5.58 8.89 3.84
N VAL A 132 6.01 9.08 2.59
CA VAL A 132 6.94 10.16 2.21
C VAL A 132 6.54 10.82 0.90
N ASP A 133 6.24 12.12 0.97
CA ASP A 133 6.10 13.01 -0.18
C ASP A 133 6.76 14.35 0.15
N ASP A 134 7.92 14.60 -0.44
CA ASP A 134 8.75 15.78 -0.17
C ASP A 134 7.97 17.08 -0.38
N SER A 135 7.12 17.14 -1.40
CA SER A 135 6.35 18.34 -1.73
C SER A 135 5.33 18.68 -0.65
N THR A 136 4.66 17.68 -0.13
CA THR A 136 3.68 17.82 0.94
C THR A 136 4.38 18.14 2.26
N LEU A 137 5.43 17.38 2.61
CA LEU A 137 6.14 17.57 3.89
C LEU A 137 6.92 18.87 3.98
N SER A 138 7.30 19.49 2.84
CA SER A 138 8.03 20.77 2.83
C SER A 138 7.19 21.98 3.29
N VAL A 139 5.88 21.88 3.32
CA VAL A 139 4.95 22.99 3.57
C VAL A 139 3.83 22.68 4.56
N ASN A 140 3.84 21.49 5.11
CA ASN A 140 2.92 21.03 6.15
C ASN A 140 3.75 20.56 7.36
N PRO A 141 3.12 20.32 8.53
CA PRO A 141 3.81 19.69 9.66
C PRO A 141 4.51 18.39 9.26
N GLY A 142 5.70 18.12 9.79
CA GLY A 142 6.51 16.98 9.41
C GLY A 142 5.85 15.61 9.61
N ASN A 143 4.84 15.54 10.50
CA ASN A 143 4.05 14.33 10.74
C ASN A 143 2.71 14.29 9.95
N TYR A 144 2.49 15.19 9.00
CA TYR A 144 1.21 15.35 8.29
C TYR A 144 0.74 14.04 7.63
N LEU A 145 1.61 13.40 6.86
CA LEU A 145 1.28 12.15 6.17
C LEU A 145 1.14 10.98 7.14
N GLU A 146 1.99 10.91 8.16
CA GLU A 146 1.93 9.87 9.17
C GLU A 146 0.63 9.99 10.00
N LYS A 147 0.26 11.21 10.40
CA LYS A 147 -1.01 11.45 11.09
C LYS A 147 -2.19 11.01 10.24
N ASN A 148 -2.24 11.41 8.98
CA ASN A 148 -3.30 11.00 8.06
C ASN A 148 -3.39 9.48 7.93
N LEU A 149 -2.25 8.77 7.81
CA LEU A 149 -2.23 7.31 7.76
C LEU A 149 -2.83 6.70 9.03
N ARG A 150 -2.42 7.18 10.22
CA ARG A 150 -2.95 6.69 11.51
C ARG A 150 -4.45 6.95 11.67
N ASP A 151 -4.90 8.12 11.26
CA ASP A 151 -6.32 8.48 11.32
C ASP A 151 -7.16 7.52 10.45
N ILE A 152 -6.72 7.25 9.21
CA ILE A 152 -7.39 6.31 8.29
C ILE A 152 -7.37 4.87 8.82
N ILE A 153 -6.24 4.40 9.35
CA ILE A 153 -6.15 3.07 9.97
C ILE A 153 -7.16 2.96 11.12
N GLY A 154 -7.17 3.94 12.02
CA GLY A 154 -8.08 3.95 13.16
C GLY A 154 -9.56 3.97 12.74
N GLU A 155 -9.91 4.68 11.67
CA GLU A 155 -11.26 4.66 11.11
C GLU A 155 -11.65 3.29 10.55
N ILE A 156 -10.74 2.61 9.85
CA ILE A 156 -10.98 1.28 9.27
C ILE A 156 -11.13 0.24 10.38
N GLU A 157 -10.18 0.21 11.32
CA GLU A 157 -10.19 -0.75 12.43
C GLU A 157 -11.42 -0.56 13.34
N LYS A 158 -11.85 0.68 13.54
CA LYS A 158 -13.06 0.98 14.35
C LYS A 158 -14.36 0.49 13.71
N LYS A 159 -14.46 0.48 12.37
CA LYS A 159 -15.66 0.01 11.67
C LYS A 159 -15.79 -1.51 11.68
N ASP A 160 -14.69 -2.23 11.81
CA ASP A 160 -14.62 -3.70 11.88
C ASP A 160 -15.33 -4.46 10.74
N GLU A 161 -15.52 -3.78 9.59
CA GLU A 161 -16.15 -4.36 8.40
C GLU A 161 -15.16 -5.08 7.51
N ILE A 162 -13.89 -4.70 7.60
CA ILE A 162 -12.77 -5.19 6.78
C ILE A 162 -11.61 -5.50 7.71
N GLU A 163 -11.12 -6.72 7.67
CA GLU A 163 -9.93 -7.12 8.40
C GLU A 163 -8.69 -6.48 7.76
N LEU A 164 -8.01 -5.60 8.51
CA LEU A 164 -6.81 -4.90 8.06
C LEU A 164 -5.56 -5.58 8.60
N ILE A 165 -4.68 -6.00 7.69
CA ILE A 165 -3.41 -6.66 8.01
C ILE A 165 -2.28 -5.93 7.28
N ALA A 166 -1.15 -5.72 7.96
CA ALA A 166 0.03 -5.11 7.34
C ALA A 166 1.20 -6.09 7.29
N ILE A 167 1.95 -6.03 6.19
CA ILE A 167 3.21 -6.74 6.00
C ILE A 167 4.30 -5.69 5.78
N GLY A 168 5.18 -5.56 6.75
CA GLY A 168 6.36 -4.71 6.65
C GLY A 168 7.51 -5.45 5.97
N ILE A 169 8.14 -4.84 4.97
CA ILE A 169 9.33 -5.39 4.30
C ILE A 169 10.56 -4.60 4.75
N GLY A 170 11.44 -5.24 5.53
CA GLY A 170 12.64 -4.60 6.06
C GLY A 170 12.38 -3.54 7.12
N HIS A 171 11.13 -3.29 7.48
CA HIS A 171 10.71 -2.32 8.49
C HIS A 171 9.56 -2.83 9.33
N ASP A 172 9.59 -2.52 10.61
CA ASP A 172 8.48 -2.78 11.52
C ASP A 172 7.37 -1.74 11.31
N VAL A 173 6.18 -2.22 10.92
CA VAL A 173 4.98 -1.41 10.72
C VAL A 173 3.95 -1.55 11.84
N SER A 174 4.26 -2.31 12.90
CA SER A 174 3.40 -2.50 14.07
C SER A 174 3.07 -1.20 14.80
N ARG A 175 3.91 -0.17 14.63
CA ARG A 175 3.64 1.18 15.14
C ARG A 175 2.43 1.86 14.49
N TYR A 176 1.95 1.37 13.34
CA TYR A 176 0.79 1.91 12.62
C TYR A 176 -0.41 0.98 12.68
N TYR A 177 -0.19 -0.33 12.50
CA TYR A 177 -1.25 -1.32 12.31
C TYR A 177 -1.34 -2.26 13.52
N SER A 178 -2.55 -2.56 13.98
CA SER A 178 -2.80 -3.49 15.10
C SER A 178 -2.43 -4.94 14.75
N LYS A 179 -2.68 -5.34 13.48
CA LYS A 179 -2.27 -6.64 12.94
C LYS A 179 -1.14 -6.44 11.95
N ALA A 180 0.09 -6.66 12.37
CA ALA A 180 1.28 -6.45 11.56
C ALA A 180 2.24 -7.63 11.64
N VAL A 181 2.88 -7.94 10.51
CA VAL A 181 3.95 -8.93 10.40
C VAL A 181 5.13 -8.27 9.68
N THR A 182 6.35 -8.58 10.11
CA THR A 182 7.56 -8.03 9.49
C THR A 182 8.33 -9.14 8.81
N ILE A 183 8.71 -8.90 7.55
CA ILE A 183 9.57 -9.77 6.74
C ILE A 183 10.93 -9.09 6.60
N MET A 184 11.95 -9.64 7.23
CA MET A 184 13.31 -9.09 7.15
C MET A 184 14.10 -9.71 6.01
N ASP A 185 13.81 -10.96 5.65
CA ASP A 185 14.47 -11.67 4.56
C ASP A 185 13.46 -12.35 3.61
N VAL A 186 13.83 -12.42 2.32
CA VAL A 186 13.05 -13.08 1.26
C VAL A 186 12.83 -14.56 1.56
N ASP A 187 13.81 -15.22 2.19
CA ASP A 187 13.73 -16.64 2.53
C ASP A 187 12.61 -16.95 3.54
N GLN A 188 12.25 -15.97 4.38
CA GLN A 188 11.15 -16.07 5.34
C GLN A 188 9.76 -15.87 4.71
N LEU A 189 9.73 -15.37 3.46
CA LEU A 189 8.50 -14.94 2.81
C LEU A 189 7.43 -16.03 2.76
N GLY A 190 7.85 -17.24 2.32
CA GLY A 190 6.92 -18.37 2.16
C GLY A 190 6.31 -18.79 3.49
N GLU A 191 7.12 -18.92 4.52
CA GLU A 191 6.71 -19.35 5.86
C GLU A 191 5.81 -18.29 6.52
N VAL A 192 6.22 -17.03 6.50
CA VAL A 192 5.45 -15.92 7.09
C VAL A 192 4.08 -15.78 6.43
N LEU A 193 4.02 -15.85 5.08
CA LEU A 193 2.76 -15.78 4.36
C LEU A 193 1.85 -16.96 4.64
N LEU A 194 2.40 -18.19 4.71
CA LEU A 194 1.62 -19.40 5.02
C LEU A 194 1.07 -19.33 6.45
N ASN A 195 1.90 -18.94 7.42
CA ASN A 195 1.48 -18.80 8.81
C ASN A 195 0.41 -17.70 8.95
N GLN A 196 0.58 -16.57 8.29
CA GLN A 196 -0.39 -15.49 8.32
C GLN A 196 -1.72 -15.87 7.65
N LEU A 197 -1.67 -16.55 6.50
CA LEU A 197 -2.87 -17.09 5.84
C LEU A 197 -3.56 -18.12 6.71
N SER A 198 -2.80 -19.06 7.30
CA SER A 198 -3.35 -20.08 8.19
C SER A 198 -4.01 -19.45 9.41
N ALA A 199 -3.34 -18.51 10.07
CA ALA A 199 -3.91 -17.78 11.21
C ALA A 199 -5.19 -17.03 10.81
N THR A 200 -5.18 -16.39 9.64
CA THR A 200 -6.31 -15.61 9.13
C THR A 200 -7.51 -16.50 8.77
N PHE A 201 -7.28 -17.71 8.22
CA PHE A 201 -8.36 -18.59 7.78
C PHE A 201 -8.77 -19.66 8.81
N HIS A 202 -8.01 -19.85 9.92
CA HIS A 202 -8.34 -20.83 10.96
C HIS A 202 -9.13 -20.25 12.14
N LEU A 203 -9.38 -18.96 12.19
CA LEU A 203 -10.12 -18.31 13.27
C LEU A 203 -11.65 -18.53 13.22
N ASP A 204 -12.16 -19.31 12.26
CA ASP A 204 -13.60 -19.53 12.06
C ASP A 204 -14.04 -20.99 12.29
N ASN A 205 -13.37 -21.74 13.18
CA ASN A 205 -13.83 -23.05 13.67
C ASN A 205 -14.30 -22.99 15.10
#